data_003faeab78353b2ef41355b415866d18
#
_entry.id   003faeab78353b2ef41355b415866d18
#
_cell.length_a   1.000
_cell.length_b   1.000
_cell.length_c   1.000
_cell.angle_alpha   90.00
_cell.angle_beta   90.00
_cell.angle_gamma   90.00
#
_symmetry.space_group_name_H-M   'P 1'
#
loop_
_entity.id
_entity.type
_entity.pdbx_description
1 polymer ?
#
loop_
_entity_poly.entity_id
_entity_poly.type
_entity_poly.pdbx_seq_one_letter_code
_entity_poly.pdbx_strand_id
1 'polypeptide(L)'
;MKPSLTRTVLAAAVGSALMVATVGSAFAQSAAQRAQERRERQAEQQSQPATTSANTAYANATRKAPAAKASSRMAPRLQKMVDLYEEDKGTEARAAADEIIADERANEYDRAFAAQIAAQAAYDADDMAGAMSYLERAIETNGLDNNGHFGAMLMLGQIQLQEEQYAASLATLDRFLQESGSTKPEHLVAKGNALYRLERFPEAAQVLKQAVDASDAPRADWLQLLMATYMEAGQEAEASALAEKIGAENPDDKRAQMNLAAVYMQGDQLEKAAAVMERLRVAGQLTEDREYRQLYATYLNLDGQEEKAAEVISEGLEKGVLKPDHQSYLAQAQAYYFSDQIAPAIEAYKKAAPLDDNGETYLNLAKVLWQEDRIAEAKEAARQAKTKGLDSPKEADQIIALQGN
;
A
#
# COMPACT_ATOMS: atom_id res chain seq x y z
N MET A 1 12.74 15.67 48.26
CA MET A 1 12.95 14.70 47.20
C MET A 1 13.09 15.49 45.90
N LYS A 2 14.22 15.36 45.22
CA LYS A 2 14.38 15.97 43.87
C LYS A 2 13.42 15.25 42.91
N PRO A 3 12.74 15.97 42.00
CA PRO A 3 11.83 15.35 41.03
C PRO A 3 12.61 14.53 40.03
N SER A 4 12.20 13.29 39.79
CA SER A 4 12.68 12.54 38.62
C SER A 4 11.78 12.83 37.42
N LEU A 5 12.36 12.95 36.23
CA LEU A 5 11.60 12.90 35.01
C LEU A 5 11.06 11.48 34.88
N THR A 6 9.76 11.33 34.87
CA THR A 6 9.13 10.07 34.49
C THR A 6 9.36 9.87 33.00
N ARG A 7 9.74 8.65 32.63
CA ARG A 7 9.76 8.19 31.25
C ARG A 7 8.31 8.23 30.74
N THR A 8 7.84 9.43 30.39
CA THR A 8 6.68 9.51 29.53
C THR A 8 7.19 9.01 28.20
N VAL A 9 6.94 7.73 27.93
CA VAL A 9 7.08 7.17 26.61
C VAL A 9 6.44 8.21 25.71
N LEU A 10 7.24 8.88 24.87
CA LEU A 10 6.72 9.45 23.66
C LEU A 10 6.18 8.25 22.89
N ALA A 11 4.95 7.84 23.23
CA ALA A 11 4.04 7.35 22.25
C ALA A 11 3.79 8.55 21.32
N ALA A 12 4.85 9.02 20.64
CA ALA A 12 4.66 9.43 19.28
C ALA A 12 3.90 8.23 18.75
N ALA A 13 2.59 8.39 18.58
CA ALA A 13 1.87 7.57 17.67
C ALA A 13 2.78 7.51 16.46
N VAL A 14 3.59 6.47 16.36
CA VAL A 14 4.01 5.91 15.12
C VAL A 14 2.64 5.49 14.58
N GLY A 15 1.89 6.52 14.21
CA GLY A 15 0.77 6.37 13.33
C GLY A 15 1.41 5.57 12.24
N SER A 16 1.09 4.30 12.22
CA SER A 16 1.31 3.40 11.13
C SER A 16 0.64 4.04 9.92
N ALA A 17 1.25 5.12 9.44
CA ALA A 17 1.26 5.40 8.04
C ALA A 17 2.18 4.31 7.46
N LEU A 18 1.79 3.04 7.62
CA LEU A 18 1.79 2.21 6.45
C LEU A 18 1.22 3.16 5.40
N MET A 19 2.12 3.74 4.60
CA MET A 19 1.68 4.02 3.27
C MET A 19 1.29 2.64 2.73
N VAL A 20 0.02 2.27 2.99
CA VAL A 20 -0.78 1.71 1.94
C VAL A 20 -0.62 2.74 0.84
N ALA A 21 0.52 2.69 0.15
CA ALA A 21 0.62 3.19 -1.20
C ALA A 21 -0.58 2.52 -1.82
N THR A 22 -1.61 3.32 -1.94
CA THR A 22 -2.92 2.90 -2.34
C THR A 22 -2.72 1.86 -3.42
N VAL A 23 -2.96 0.58 -3.11
CA VAL A 23 -3.02 -0.49 -4.11
C VAL A 23 -4.08 -0.12 -5.16
N GLY A 24 -4.90 0.90 -4.87
CA GLY A 24 -5.78 1.56 -5.81
C GLY A 24 -5.12 2.33 -6.95
N SER A 25 -3.89 2.83 -6.81
CA SER A 25 -3.25 3.57 -7.91
C SER A 25 -2.57 2.69 -8.96
N ALA A 26 -2.38 1.39 -8.70
CA ALA A 26 -1.85 0.47 -9.72
C ALA A 26 -2.92 0.08 -10.77
N PHE A 27 -4.20 0.32 -10.49
CA PHE A 27 -5.29 0.00 -11.41
C PHE A 27 -5.98 1.22 -12.04
N ALA A 28 -5.72 2.43 -11.56
CA ALA A 28 -6.16 3.66 -12.21
C ALA A 28 -5.19 4.04 -13.34
N GLN A 29 -5.15 3.24 -14.39
CA GLN A 29 -4.36 3.57 -15.58
C GLN A 29 -5.02 4.76 -16.29
N SER A 30 -4.22 5.78 -16.64
CA SER A 30 -4.71 6.88 -17.48
C SER A 30 -5.17 6.37 -18.86
N ALA A 31 -6.08 7.06 -19.52
CA ALA A 31 -6.51 6.72 -20.88
C ALA A 31 -5.31 6.58 -21.85
N ALA A 32 -4.26 7.36 -21.64
CA ALA A 32 -3.02 7.27 -22.42
C ALA A 32 -2.24 5.95 -22.17
N GLN A 33 -2.19 5.48 -20.93
CA GLN A 33 -1.55 4.20 -20.60
C GLN A 33 -2.31 3.02 -21.19
N ARG A 34 -3.65 3.06 -21.11
CA ARG A 34 -4.52 2.06 -21.74
C ARG A 34 -4.36 2.02 -23.27
N ALA A 35 -4.26 3.19 -23.92
CA ALA A 35 -4.00 3.26 -25.35
C ALA A 35 -2.62 2.70 -25.74
N GLN A 36 -1.61 2.90 -24.90
CA GLN A 36 -0.27 2.34 -25.12
C GLN A 36 -0.26 0.82 -24.97
N GLU A 37 -0.86 0.29 -23.90
CA GLU A 37 -1.01 -1.16 -23.68
C GLU A 37 -1.81 -1.84 -24.80
N ARG A 38 -2.83 -1.15 -25.32
CA ARG A 38 -3.58 -1.65 -26.50
C ARG A 38 -2.68 -1.79 -27.73
N ARG A 39 -1.85 -0.79 -28.00
CA ARG A 39 -0.87 -0.86 -29.12
C ARG A 39 0.15 -1.97 -28.93
N GLU A 40 0.62 -2.18 -27.71
CA GLU A 40 1.54 -3.25 -27.38
C GLU A 40 0.89 -4.62 -27.53
N ARG A 41 -0.35 -4.82 -27.04
CA ARG A 41 -1.12 -6.06 -27.22
C ARG A 41 -1.45 -6.34 -28.71
N GLN A 42 -1.77 -5.31 -29.49
CA GLN A 42 -1.99 -5.45 -30.94
C GLN A 42 -0.70 -5.87 -31.66
N ALA A 43 0.43 -5.29 -31.28
CA ALA A 43 1.73 -5.67 -31.82
C ALA A 43 2.11 -7.12 -31.46
N GLU A 44 1.82 -7.55 -30.24
CA GLU A 44 2.02 -8.95 -29.81
C GLU A 44 1.10 -9.93 -30.53
N GLN A 45 -0.17 -9.59 -30.74
CA GLN A 45 -1.12 -10.41 -31.48
C GLN A 45 -0.79 -10.52 -32.96
N GLN A 46 -0.25 -9.45 -33.57
CA GLN A 46 0.22 -9.50 -34.97
C GLN A 46 1.51 -10.29 -35.15
N SER A 47 2.30 -10.49 -34.11
CA SER A 47 3.54 -11.27 -34.15
C SER A 47 3.34 -12.77 -33.91
N GLN A 48 2.15 -13.21 -33.47
CA GLN A 48 1.84 -14.63 -33.32
C GLN A 48 1.23 -15.20 -34.60
N PRO A 49 1.79 -16.28 -35.17
CA PRO A 49 1.16 -16.92 -36.31
C PRO A 49 -0.21 -17.46 -35.88
N ALA A 50 -1.23 -17.20 -36.70
CA ALA A 50 -2.59 -17.70 -36.52
C ALA A 50 -2.62 -19.24 -36.58
N THR A 51 -2.15 -19.89 -35.53
CA THR A 51 -2.32 -21.32 -35.33
C THR A 51 -3.57 -21.56 -34.49
N THR A 52 -4.46 -22.32 -35.07
CA THR A 52 -5.66 -22.95 -34.52
C THR A 52 -5.40 -23.63 -33.15
N SER A 53 -5.23 -22.85 -32.09
CA SER A 53 -5.26 -23.38 -30.70
C SER A 53 -6.39 -22.75 -29.89
N ALA A 54 -7.59 -22.81 -30.44
CA ALA A 54 -8.80 -22.19 -29.88
C ALA A 54 -9.31 -22.82 -28.57
N ASN A 55 -8.61 -23.78 -27.96
CA ASN A 55 -9.17 -24.50 -26.80
C ASN A 55 -8.18 -24.84 -25.68
N THR A 56 -6.98 -24.28 -25.66
CA THR A 56 -5.95 -24.70 -24.69
C THR A 56 -5.82 -23.80 -23.44
N ALA A 57 -6.31 -22.57 -23.48
CA ALA A 57 -6.17 -21.65 -22.35
C ALA A 57 -6.95 -22.09 -21.09
N TYR A 58 -8.05 -22.82 -21.30
CA TYR A 58 -8.93 -23.32 -20.22
C TYR A 58 -9.24 -24.81 -20.42
N ALA A 59 -8.20 -25.63 -20.44
CA ALA A 59 -8.31 -27.08 -20.68
C ALA A 59 -9.17 -27.81 -19.61
N ASN A 60 -9.25 -27.26 -18.41
CA ASN A 60 -9.99 -27.82 -17.28
C ASN A 60 -11.40 -27.22 -17.13
N ALA A 61 -11.87 -26.45 -18.12
CA ALA A 61 -13.17 -25.81 -18.02
C ALA A 61 -14.32 -26.83 -17.90
N THR A 62 -15.20 -26.59 -16.95
CA THR A 62 -16.41 -27.40 -16.73
C THR A 62 -17.54 -27.00 -17.67
N ARG A 63 -17.51 -25.73 -18.16
CA ARG A 63 -18.45 -25.22 -19.15
C ARG A 63 -18.22 -25.88 -20.52
N LYS A 64 -19.30 -26.40 -21.12
CA LYS A 64 -19.27 -26.79 -22.53
C LYS A 64 -19.43 -25.56 -23.41
N ALA A 65 -18.38 -25.21 -24.12
CA ALA A 65 -18.45 -24.14 -25.11
C ALA A 65 -19.49 -24.46 -26.19
N PRO A 66 -20.36 -23.52 -26.57
CA PRO A 66 -21.19 -23.67 -27.75
C PRO A 66 -20.34 -23.72 -29.01
N ALA A 67 -20.90 -24.20 -30.11
CA ALA A 67 -20.24 -24.09 -31.41
C ALA A 67 -20.24 -22.64 -31.86
N ALA A 68 -19.23 -21.89 -31.38
CA ALA A 68 -19.10 -20.46 -31.60
C ALA A 68 -18.90 -20.15 -33.09
N LYS A 69 -19.94 -19.65 -33.75
CA LYS A 69 -19.89 -19.36 -35.19
C LYS A 69 -20.81 -18.22 -35.56
N ALA A 70 -20.22 -17.24 -36.25
CA ALA A 70 -20.97 -16.16 -36.86
C ALA A 70 -21.97 -16.70 -37.91
N SER A 71 -23.20 -16.22 -37.86
CA SER A 71 -24.16 -16.51 -38.89
C SER A 71 -23.73 -15.85 -40.21
N SER A 72 -23.98 -16.52 -41.37
CA SER A 72 -23.61 -15.98 -42.69
C SER A 72 -24.23 -14.60 -42.95
N ARG A 73 -25.36 -14.31 -42.34
CA ARG A 73 -26.07 -13.02 -42.43
C ARG A 73 -25.40 -11.92 -41.62
N MET A 74 -24.92 -12.23 -40.43
CA MET A 74 -24.31 -11.24 -39.54
C MET A 74 -22.79 -11.10 -39.75
N ALA A 75 -22.11 -12.09 -40.33
CA ALA A 75 -20.68 -12.03 -40.54
C ALA A 75 -20.17 -10.72 -41.19
N PRO A 76 -20.79 -10.16 -42.25
CA PRO A 76 -20.35 -8.88 -42.80
C PRO A 76 -20.58 -7.68 -41.85
N ARG A 77 -21.65 -7.72 -41.02
CA ARG A 77 -21.94 -6.65 -40.05
C ARG A 77 -21.00 -6.72 -38.86
N LEU A 78 -20.69 -7.93 -38.39
CA LEU A 78 -19.71 -8.15 -37.35
C LEU A 78 -18.33 -7.69 -37.79
N GLN A 79 -17.91 -8.00 -39.05
CA GLN A 79 -16.66 -7.53 -39.57
C GLN A 79 -16.62 -6.00 -39.64
N LYS A 80 -17.64 -5.35 -40.18
CA LYS A 80 -17.74 -3.89 -40.23
C LYS A 80 -17.65 -3.25 -38.82
N MET A 81 -18.28 -3.86 -37.82
CA MET A 81 -18.21 -3.41 -36.44
C MET A 81 -16.78 -3.51 -35.89
N VAL A 82 -16.07 -4.63 -36.15
CA VAL A 82 -14.65 -4.81 -35.78
C VAL A 82 -13.78 -3.79 -36.50
N ASP A 83 -13.97 -3.56 -37.81
CA ASP A 83 -13.22 -2.58 -38.57
C ASP A 83 -13.37 -1.17 -37.96
N LEU A 84 -14.62 -0.79 -37.59
CA LEU A 84 -14.89 0.50 -36.91
C LEU A 84 -14.14 0.60 -35.57
N TYR A 85 -14.12 -0.47 -34.81
CA TYR A 85 -13.38 -0.51 -33.53
C TYR A 85 -11.86 -0.38 -33.77
N GLU A 86 -11.30 -1.10 -34.74
CA GLU A 86 -9.87 -1.03 -35.09
C GLU A 86 -9.44 0.32 -35.64
N GLU A 87 -10.37 1.06 -36.29
CA GLU A 87 -10.18 2.43 -36.77
C GLU A 87 -10.35 3.52 -35.68
N ASP A 88 -10.38 3.14 -34.38
CA ASP A 88 -10.61 4.04 -33.23
C ASP A 88 -11.98 4.77 -33.28
N LYS A 89 -12.97 4.24 -34.00
CA LYS A 89 -14.35 4.73 -34.08
C LYS A 89 -15.25 4.00 -33.07
N GLY A 90 -14.88 4.05 -31.78
CA GLY A 90 -15.55 3.30 -30.73
C GLY A 90 -17.05 3.59 -30.59
N THR A 91 -17.49 4.84 -30.81
CA THR A 91 -18.90 5.20 -30.75
C THR A 91 -19.70 4.53 -31.86
N GLU A 92 -19.18 4.53 -33.09
CA GLU A 92 -19.82 3.90 -34.27
C GLU A 92 -19.78 2.37 -34.14
N ALA A 93 -18.70 1.80 -33.58
CA ALA A 93 -18.61 0.37 -33.31
C ALA A 93 -19.68 -0.06 -32.31
N ARG A 94 -19.90 0.71 -31.23
CA ARG A 94 -20.96 0.47 -30.23
C ARG A 94 -22.36 0.54 -30.88
N ALA A 95 -22.61 1.55 -31.68
CA ALA A 95 -23.91 1.66 -32.40
C ALA A 95 -24.14 0.48 -33.34
N ALA A 96 -23.12 0.03 -34.09
CA ALA A 96 -23.20 -1.16 -34.91
C ALA A 96 -23.43 -2.45 -34.08
N ALA A 97 -22.81 -2.54 -32.91
CA ALA A 97 -23.03 -3.66 -31.99
C ALA A 97 -24.47 -3.69 -31.47
N ASP A 98 -25.02 -2.55 -31.04
CA ASP A 98 -26.41 -2.45 -30.56
C ASP A 98 -27.43 -2.89 -31.63
N GLU A 99 -27.20 -2.52 -32.89
CA GLU A 99 -28.03 -2.98 -34.02
C GLU A 99 -27.96 -4.51 -34.18
N ILE A 100 -26.79 -5.13 -34.04
CA ILE A 100 -26.63 -6.59 -34.13
C ILE A 100 -27.29 -7.29 -32.94
N ILE A 101 -27.09 -6.75 -31.74
CA ILE A 101 -27.67 -7.29 -30.51
C ILE A 101 -29.20 -7.27 -30.56
N ALA A 102 -29.81 -6.25 -31.14
CA ALA A 102 -31.25 -6.10 -31.24
C ALA A 102 -31.85 -6.87 -32.43
N ASP A 103 -31.04 -7.36 -33.37
CA ASP A 103 -31.58 -8.06 -34.55
C ASP A 103 -32.05 -9.47 -34.17
N GLU A 104 -33.34 -9.77 -34.38
CA GLU A 104 -33.93 -11.07 -34.06
C GLU A 104 -33.30 -12.24 -34.86
N ARG A 105 -32.65 -11.90 -35.99
CA ARG A 105 -32.01 -12.89 -36.87
C ARG A 105 -30.56 -13.20 -36.45
N ALA A 106 -30.01 -12.45 -35.53
CA ALA A 106 -28.69 -12.72 -34.93
C ALA A 106 -28.77 -13.96 -34.03
N ASN A 107 -27.80 -14.85 -34.16
CA ASN A 107 -27.70 -16.00 -33.24
C ASN A 107 -27.03 -15.59 -31.93
N GLU A 108 -26.89 -16.53 -31.00
CA GLU A 108 -26.27 -16.30 -29.69
C GLU A 108 -24.81 -15.83 -29.82
N TYR A 109 -24.03 -16.40 -30.75
CA TYR A 109 -22.67 -15.97 -31.01
C TYR A 109 -22.61 -14.54 -31.51
N ASP A 110 -23.45 -14.18 -32.53
CA ASP A 110 -23.48 -12.86 -33.13
C ASP A 110 -23.71 -11.78 -32.04
N ARG A 111 -24.71 -12.00 -31.17
CA ARG A 111 -25.06 -11.07 -30.09
C ARG A 111 -23.98 -11.00 -29.01
N ALA A 112 -23.45 -12.14 -28.59
CA ALA A 112 -22.42 -12.17 -27.55
C ALA A 112 -21.12 -11.55 -28.01
N PHE A 113 -20.70 -11.80 -29.27
CA PHE A 113 -19.51 -11.21 -29.85
C PHE A 113 -19.65 -9.69 -30.06
N ALA A 114 -20.83 -9.26 -30.54
CA ALA A 114 -21.13 -7.83 -30.68
C ALA A 114 -21.07 -7.13 -29.30
N ALA A 115 -21.66 -7.73 -28.26
CA ALA A 115 -21.60 -7.20 -26.90
C ALA A 115 -20.17 -7.15 -26.37
N GLN A 116 -19.33 -8.15 -26.66
CA GLN A 116 -17.93 -8.16 -26.24
C GLN A 116 -17.14 -7.00 -26.87
N ILE A 117 -17.31 -6.71 -28.17
CA ILE A 117 -16.65 -5.58 -28.85
C ILE A 117 -17.19 -4.25 -28.30
N ALA A 118 -18.52 -4.13 -28.09
CA ALA A 118 -19.11 -2.93 -27.49
C ALA A 118 -18.60 -2.67 -26.08
N ALA A 119 -18.40 -3.72 -25.29
CA ALA A 119 -17.81 -3.63 -23.95
C ALA A 119 -16.39 -3.07 -24.00
N GLN A 120 -15.57 -3.57 -24.93
CA GLN A 120 -14.21 -3.07 -25.10
C GLN A 120 -14.20 -1.60 -25.53
N ALA A 121 -15.05 -1.21 -26.50
CA ALA A 121 -15.18 0.16 -26.94
C ALA A 121 -15.71 1.11 -25.85
N ALA A 122 -16.59 0.62 -24.97
CA ALA A 122 -17.06 1.36 -23.80
C ALA A 122 -15.94 1.56 -22.78
N TYR A 123 -15.18 0.51 -22.49
CA TYR A 123 -14.04 0.56 -21.59
C TYR A 123 -12.96 1.54 -22.06
N ASP A 124 -12.62 1.50 -23.35
CA ASP A 124 -11.65 2.42 -23.96
C ASP A 124 -12.10 3.89 -23.91
N ALA A 125 -13.42 4.12 -23.91
CA ALA A 125 -14.05 5.44 -23.75
C ALA A 125 -14.26 5.86 -22.28
N ASP A 126 -13.76 5.10 -21.30
CA ASP A 126 -13.94 5.34 -19.86
C ASP A 126 -15.40 5.22 -19.38
N ASP A 127 -16.27 4.57 -20.19
CA ASP A 127 -17.65 4.26 -19.83
C ASP A 127 -17.74 2.90 -19.14
N MET A 128 -17.34 2.86 -17.85
CA MET A 128 -17.28 1.61 -17.08
C MET A 128 -18.66 0.99 -16.91
N ALA A 129 -19.70 1.80 -16.72
CA ALA A 129 -21.07 1.30 -16.58
C ALA A 129 -21.56 0.65 -17.88
N GLY A 130 -21.29 1.26 -19.02
CA GLY A 130 -21.57 0.68 -20.33
C GLY A 130 -20.78 -0.59 -20.57
N ALA A 131 -19.48 -0.61 -20.24
CA ALA A 131 -18.63 -1.79 -20.38
C ALA A 131 -19.18 -2.98 -19.57
N MET A 132 -19.52 -2.76 -18.31
CA MET A 132 -20.11 -3.82 -17.45
C MET A 132 -21.42 -4.36 -18.04
N SER A 133 -22.33 -3.48 -18.47
CA SER A 133 -23.62 -3.89 -19.04
C SER A 133 -23.44 -4.76 -20.29
N TYR A 134 -22.53 -4.39 -21.19
CA TYR A 134 -22.23 -5.20 -22.37
C TYR A 134 -21.54 -6.53 -22.02
N LEU A 135 -20.64 -6.55 -21.02
CA LEU A 135 -20.02 -7.80 -20.57
C LEU A 135 -21.03 -8.76 -19.94
N GLU A 136 -21.91 -8.26 -19.11
CA GLU A 136 -23.02 -9.06 -18.54
C GLU A 136 -23.86 -9.68 -19.65
N ARG A 137 -24.24 -8.89 -20.64
CA ARG A 137 -24.99 -9.36 -21.78
C ARG A 137 -24.25 -10.41 -22.60
N ALA A 138 -22.95 -10.24 -22.84
CA ALA A 138 -22.11 -11.23 -23.52
C ALA A 138 -22.07 -12.57 -22.76
N ILE A 139 -21.93 -12.50 -21.44
CA ILE A 139 -21.89 -13.66 -20.53
C ILE A 139 -23.24 -14.36 -20.48
N GLU A 140 -24.35 -13.61 -20.30
CA GLU A 140 -25.71 -14.15 -20.21
C GLU A 140 -26.15 -14.81 -21.52
N THR A 141 -25.81 -14.21 -22.65
CA THR A 141 -26.11 -14.78 -23.99
C THR A 141 -25.43 -16.14 -24.20
N ASN A 142 -24.30 -16.38 -23.50
CA ASN A 142 -23.56 -17.65 -23.48
C ASN A 142 -23.17 -18.19 -24.88
N GLY A 143 -23.02 -17.28 -25.88
CA GLY A 143 -22.74 -17.62 -27.28
C GLY A 143 -21.26 -17.71 -27.64
N LEU A 144 -20.34 -17.24 -26.78
CA LEU A 144 -18.91 -17.24 -27.03
C LEU A 144 -18.27 -18.60 -26.72
N ASP A 145 -17.13 -18.86 -27.33
CA ASP A 145 -16.25 -19.95 -26.90
C ASP A 145 -15.74 -19.71 -25.45
N ASN A 146 -14.99 -20.67 -24.90
CA ASN A 146 -14.50 -20.56 -23.53
C ASN A 146 -13.51 -19.38 -23.37
N ASN A 147 -12.71 -19.07 -24.37
CA ASN A 147 -11.76 -17.96 -24.29
C ASN A 147 -12.50 -16.60 -24.23
N GLY A 148 -13.45 -16.39 -25.13
CA GLY A 148 -14.27 -15.17 -25.13
C GLY A 148 -15.14 -15.06 -23.87
N HIS A 149 -15.80 -16.13 -23.47
CA HIS A 149 -16.70 -16.15 -22.30
C HIS A 149 -15.94 -15.86 -21.01
N PHE A 150 -14.84 -16.58 -20.76
CA PHE A 150 -14.04 -16.38 -19.54
C PHE A 150 -13.25 -15.08 -19.56
N GLY A 151 -12.84 -14.60 -20.77
CA GLY A 151 -12.26 -13.27 -20.94
C GLY A 151 -13.23 -12.17 -20.53
N ALA A 152 -14.49 -12.28 -20.96
CA ALA A 152 -15.55 -11.34 -20.57
C ALA A 152 -15.82 -11.37 -19.06
N MET A 153 -15.87 -12.57 -18.42
CA MET A 153 -16.03 -12.66 -16.97
C MET A 153 -14.88 -12.06 -16.21
N LEU A 154 -13.64 -12.31 -16.63
CA LEU A 154 -12.45 -11.75 -15.98
C LEU A 154 -12.43 -10.22 -16.07
N MET A 155 -12.73 -9.68 -17.26
CA MET A 155 -12.82 -8.23 -17.49
C MET A 155 -13.93 -7.60 -16.63
N LEU A 156 -15.11 -8.22 -16.58
CA LEU A 156 -16.22 -7.78 -15.72
C LEU A 156 -15.80 -7.72 -14.25
N GLY A 157 -15.20 -8.79 -13.73
CA GLY A 157 -14.73 -8.84 -12.35
C GLY A 157 -13.68 -7.78 -12.03
N GLN A 158 -12.79 -7.49 -12.97
CA GLN A 158 -11.77 -6.44 -12.83
C GLN A 158 -12.38 -5.02 -12.84
N ILE A 159 -13.34 -4.74 -13.74
CA ILE A 159 -14.04 -3.45 -13.76
C ILE A 159 -14.87 -3.28 -12.48
N GLN A 160 -15.61 -4.30 -12.04
CA GLN A 160 -16.35 -4.27 -10.79
C GLN A 160 -15.44 -3.97 -9.59
N LEU A 161 -14.22 -4.52 -9.57
CA LEU A 161 -13.23 -4.22 -8.54
C LEU A 161 -12.77 -2.75 -8.59
N GLN A 162 -12.54 -2.22 -9.79
CA GLN A 162 -12.15 -0.83 -10.01
C GLN A 162 -13.25 0.16 -9.60
N GLU A 163 -14.51 -0.19 -9.89
CA GLU A 163 -15.70 0.60 -9.54
C GLU A 163 -16.19 0.33 -8.10
N GLU A 164 -15.35 -0.25 -7.26
CA GLU A 164 -15.60 -0.54 -5.84
C GLU A 164 -16.81 -1.46 -5.58
N GLN A 165 -17.28 -2.16 -6.61
CA GLN A 165 -18.35 -3.17 -6.51
C GLN A 165 -17.77 -4.51 -6.04
N TYR A 166 -17.09 -4.51 -4.89
CA TYR A 166 -16.26 -5.64 -4.45
C TYR A 166 -17.01 -6.96 -4.29
N ALA A 167 -18.25 -6.91 -3.81
CA ALA A 167 -19.08 -8.13 -3.66
C ALA A 167 -19.47 -8.72 -5.02
N ALA A 168 -19.82 -7.89 -6.00
CA ALA A 168 -20.12 -8.32 -7.35
C ALA A 168 -18.85 -8.88 -8.04
N SER A 169 -17.73 -8.19 -7.89
CA SER A 169 -16.42 -8.65 -8.39
C SER A 169 -16.07 -10.04 -7.84
N LEU A 170 -16.19 -10.24 -6.52
CA LEU A 170 -15.91 -11.53 -5.90
C LEU A 170 -16.82 -12.63 -6.48
N ALA A 171 -18.13 -12.37 -6.62
CA ALA A 171 -19.07 -13.34 -7.18
C ALA A 171 -18.72 -13.69 -8.64
N THR A 172 -18.37 -12.69 -9.45
CA THR A 172 -17.96 -12.88 -10.85
C THR A 172 -16.66 -13.70 -10.95
N LEU A 173 -15.65 -13.36 -10.12
CA LEU A 173 -14.37 -14.05 -10.11
C LEU A 173 -14.47 -15.49 -9.55
N ASP A 174 -15.32 -15.72 -8.55
CA ASP A 174 -15.59 -17.06 -8.04
C ASP A 174 -16.22 -17.95 -9.10
N ARG A 175 -17.23 -17.44 -9.80
CA ARG A 175 -17.85 -18.13 -10.91
C ARG A 175 -16.85 -18.39 -12.04
N PHE A 176 -16.04 -17.39 -12.40
CA PHE A 176 -14.97 -17.53 -13.38
C PHE A 176 -14.00 -18.67 -13.02
N LEU A 177 -13.46 -18.67 -11.79
CA LEU A 177 -12.51 -19.70 -11.36
C LEU A 177 -13.13 -21.10 -11.34
N GLN A 178 -14.39 -21.21 -10.87
CA GLN A 178 -15.12 -22.46 -10.82
C GLN A 178 -15.41 -23.04 -12.22
N GLU A 179 -15.88 -22.21 -13.15
CA GLU A 179 -16.28 -22.66 -14.49
C GLU A 179 -15.07 -22.85 -15.42
N SER A 180 -14.03 -22.02 -15.29
CA SER A 180 -12.82 -22.10 -16.12
C SER A 180 -11.83 -23.16 -15.66
N GLY A 181 -11.88 -23.55 -14.37
CA GLY A 181 -10.87 -24.40 -13.75
C GLY A 181 -9.48 -23.78 -13.74
N SER A 182 -9.37 -22.45 -13.84
CA SER A 182 -8.11 -21.76 -13.90
C SER A 182 -7.40 -21.76 -12.55
N THR A 183 -6.12 -22.09 -12.58
CA THR A 183 -5.19 -22.02 -11.44
C THR A 183 -4.12 -20.95 -11.65
N LYS A 184 -4.29 -20.06 -12.64
CA LYS A 184 -3.30 -19.03 -12.93
C LYS A 184 -3.17 -18.06 -11.74
N PRO A 185 -1.93 -17.73 -11.31
CA PRO A 185 -1.69 -16.86 -10.19
C PRO A 185 -2.40 -15.50 -10.28
N GLU A 186 -2.37 -14.87 -11.46
CA GLU A 186 -3.01 -13.57 -11.69
C GLU A 186 -4.53 -13.58 -11.48
N HIS A 187 -5.19 -14.70 -11.75
CA HIS A 187 -6.62 -14.85 -11.53
C HIS A 187 -6.95 -15.02 -10.03
N LEU A 188 -6.10 -15.74 -9.31
CA LEU A 188 -6.20 -15.89 -7.86
C LEU A 188 -5.94 -14.55 -7.15
N VAL A 189 -4.95 -13.79 -7.63
CA VAL A 189 -4.68 -12.44 -7.09
C VAL A 189 -5.88 -11.51 -7.26
N ALA A 190 -6.56 -11.54 -8.40
CA ALA A 190 -7.77 -10.74 -8.61
C ALA A 190 -8.86 -11.08 -7.57
N LYS A 191 -9.12 -12.38 -7.30
CA LYS A 191 -10.03 -12.81 -6.24
C LYS A 191 -9.54 -12.40 -4.86
N GLY A 192 -8.25 -12.59 -4.57
CA GLY A 192 -7.65 -12.20 -3.29
C GLY A 192 -7.78 -10.69 -3.02
N ASN A 193 -7.63 -9.87 -4.06
CA ASN A 193 -7.83 -8.43 -3.94
C ASN A 193 -9.29 -8.07 -3.63
N ALA A 194 -10.27 -8.71 -4.31
CA ALA A 194 -11.69 -8.51 -4.00
C ALA A 194 -12.03 -8.90 -2.54
N LEU A 195 -11.49 -10.00 -2.05
CA LEU A 195 -11.62 -10.43 -0.65
C LEU A 195 -10.98 -9.44 0.32
N TYR A 196 -9.78 -8.92 0.01
CA TYR A 196 -9.10 -7.90 0.81
C TYR A 196 -9.93 -6.63 0.92
N ARG A 197 -10.48 -6.15 -0.20
CA ARG A 197 -11.34 -4.96 -0.23
C ARG A 197 -12.67 -5.15 0.51
N LEU A 198 -13.13 -6.38 0.68
CA LEU A 198 -14.28 -6.76 1.52
C LEU A 198 -13.90 -7.01 2.98
N GLU A 199 -12.65 -6.73 3.37
CA GLU A 199 -12.13 -6.97 4.73
C GLU A 199 -12.21 -8.45 5.17
N ARG A 200 -12.33 -9.37 4.20
CA ARG A 200 -12.31 -10.82 4.43
C ARG A 200 -10.88 -11.34 4.45
N PHE A 201 -10.06 -10.75 5.32
CA PHE A 201 -8.61 -10.90 5.34
C PHE A 201 -8.12 -12.36 5.48
N PRO A 202 -8.68 -13.22 6.34
CA PRO A 202 -8.23 -14.61 6.41
C PRO A 202 -8.42 -15.38 5.11
N GLU A 203 -9.53 -15.14 4.40
CA GLU A 203 -9.81 -15.78 3.12
C GLU A 203 -8.93 -15.20 1.99
N ALA A 204 -8.73 -13.88 2.01
CA ALA A 204 -7.82 -13.20 1.10
C ALA A 204 -6.39 -13.75 1.24
N ALA A 205 -5.88 -13.89 2.48
CA ALA A 205 -4.56 -14.43 2.76
C ALA A 205 -4.38 -15.85 2.18
N GLN A 206 -5.38 -16.71 2.36
CA GLN A 206 -5.33 -18.06 1.83
C GLN A 206 -5.23 -18.07 0.29
N VAL A 207 -6.05 -17.27 -0.39
CA VAL A 207 -6.08 -17.21 -1.86
C VAL A 207 -4.83 -16.55 -2.43
N LEU A 208 -4.38 -15.45 -1.82
CA LEU A 208 -3.14 -14.77 -2.24
C LEU A 208 -1.90 -15.63 -2.02
N LYS A 209 -1.85 -16.37 -0.90
CA LYS A 209 -0.77 -17.34 -0.67
C LYS A 209 -0.74 -18.39 -1.76
N GLN A 210 -1.88 -18.95 -2.15
CA GLN A 210 -1.96 -19.91 -3.27
C GLN A 210 -1.42 -19.31 -4.57
N ALA A 211 -1.74 -18.02 -4.85
CA ALA A 211 -1.25 -17.33 -6.03
C ALA A 211 0.28 -17.17 -6.02
N VAL A 212 0.83 -16.74 -4.88
CA VAL A 212 2.28 -16.56 -4.70
C VAL A 212 3.02 -17.89 -4.81
N ASP A 213 2.51 -18.94 -4.14
CA ASP A 213 3.13 -20.28 -4.15
C ASP A 213 3.08 -20.95 -5.55
N ALA A 214 2.09 -20.58 -6.37
CA ALA A 214 1.96 -21.13 -7.73
C ALA A 214 2.82 -20.39 -8.78
N SER A 215 3.52 -19.32 -8.39
CA SER A 215 4.38 -18.54 -9.29
C SER A 215 5.85 -18.78 -8.99
N ASP A 216 6.64 -19.12 -10.02
CA ASP A 216 8.09 -19.23 -9.88
C ASP A 216 8.78 -17.88 -9.61
N ALA A 217 8.15 -16.78 -10.05
CA ALA A 217 8.61 -15.42 -9.85
C ALA A 217 7.44 -14.51 -9.50
N PRO A 218 6.95 -14.53 -8.24
CA PRO A 218 5.84 -13.70 -7.81
C PRO A 218 6.16 -12.22 -7.99
N ARG A 219 5.19 -11.45 -8.51
CA ARG A 219 5.34 -10.01 -8.68
C ARG A 219 5.42 -9.31 -7.32
N ALA A 220 6.16 -8.22 -7.25
CA ALA A 220 6.33 -7.45 -6.01
C ALA A 220 5.00 -6.90 -5.46
N ASP A 221 4.06 -6.49 -6.33
CA ASP A 221 2.72 -6.03 -5.91
C ASP A 221 1.88 -7.15 -5.28
N TRP A 222 2.01 -8.41 -5.74
CA TRP A 222 1.34 -9.56 -5.13
C TRP A 222 1.87 -9.88 -3.73
N LEU A 223 3.20 -9.84 -3.58
CA LEU A 223 3.85 -10.03 -2.29
C LEU A 223 3.47 -8.94 -1.28
N GLN A 224 3.40 -7.68 -1.74
CA GLN A 224 2.95 -6.56 -0.91
C GLN A 224 1.49 -6.72 -0.48
N LEU A 225 0.60 -7.12 -1.40
CA LEU A 225 -0.80 -7.36 -1.08
C LEU A 225 -0.96 -8.52 -0.09
N LEU A 226 -0.23 -9.63 -0.29
CA LEU A 226 -0.26 -10.76 0.65
C LEU A 226 0.26 -10.35 2.03
N MET A 227 1.36 -9.59 2.09
CA MET A 227 1.94 -9.10 3.34
C MET A 227 0.94 -8.20 4.08
N ALA A 228 0.36 -7.21 3.39
CA ALA A 228 -0.68 -6.35 3.98
C ALA A 228 -1.89 -7.18 4.47
N THR A 229 -2.28 -8.19 3.69
CA THR A 229 -3.39 -9.08 4.06
C THR A 229 -3.09 -9.88 5.32
N TYR A 230 -1.87 -10.42 5.48
CA TYR A 230 -1.46 -11.12 6.70
C TYR A 230 -1.53 -10.20 7.92
N MET A 231 -1.09 -8.94 7.77
CA MET A 231 -1.10 -7.96 8.85
C MET A 231 -2.54 -7.65 9.29
N GLU A 232 -3.43 -7.36 8.34
CA GLU A 232 -4.85 -7.10 8.64
C GLU A 232 -5.59 -8.34 9.19
N ALA A 233 -5.13 -9.54 8.83
CA ALA A 233 -5.66 -10.80 9.34
C ALA A 233 -5.12 -11.16 10.75
N GLY A 234 -4.20 -10.36 11.33
CA GLY A 234 -3.51 -10.68 12.57
C GLY A 234 -2.56 -11.88 12.46
N GLN A 235 -2.09 -12.21 11.26
CA GLN A 235 -1.16 -13.31 10.97
C GLN A 235 0.29 -12.76 10.93
N GLU A 236 0.73 -12.24 12.08
CA GLU A 236 2.01 -11.54 12.21
C GLU A 236 3.23 -12.43 11.91
N ALA A 237 3.14 -13.71 12.25
CA ALA A 237 4.22 -14.67 11.98
C ALA A 237 4.42 -14.91 10.48
N GLU A 238 3.32 -15.05 9.74
CA GLU A 238 3.33 -15.22 8.29
C GLU A 238 3.79 -13.95 7.58
N ALA A 239 3.36 -12.77 8.05
CA ALA A 239 3.81 -11.48 7.56
C ALA A 239 5.33 -11.32 7.74
N SER A 240 5.85 -11.63 8.93
CA SER A 240 7.28 -11.57 9.24
C SER A 240 8.09 -12.53 8.38
N ALA A 241 7.63 -13.78 8.25
CA ALA A 241 8.33 -14.78 7.43
C ALA A 241 8.39 -14.38 5.93
N LEU A 242 7.30 -13.80 5.42
CA LEU A 242 7.26 -13.30 4.04
C LEU A 242 8.20 -12.10 3.85
N ALA A 243 8.17 -11.15 4.79
CA ALA A 243 9.04 -9.97 4.74
C ALA A 243 10.52 -10.35 4.88
N GLU A 244 10.87 -11.29 5.75
CA GLU A 244 12.22 -11.84 5.90
C GLU A 244 12.71 -12.46 4.58
N LYS A 245 11.86 -13.25 3.92
CA LYS A 245 12.18 -13.85 2.61
C LYS A 245 12.46 -12.77 1.56
N ILE A 246 11.55 -11.79 1.42
CA ILE A 246 11.71 -10.68 0.46
C ILE A 246 12.99 -9.88 0.75
N GLY A 247 13.25 -9.57 2.03
CA GLY A 247 14.45 -8.85 2.45
C GLY A 247 15.74 -9.60 2.21
N ALA A 248 15.73 -10.94 2.38
CA ALA A 248 16.88 -11.79 2.11
C ALA A 248 17.19 -11.90 0.60
N GLU A 249 16.16 -11.94 -0.24
CA GLU A 249 16.30 -11.96 -1.70
C GLU A 249 16.75 -10.61 -2.28
N ASN A 250 16.48 -9.50 -1.54
CA ASN A 250 16.77 -8.13 -1.97
C ASN A 250 17.53 -7.34 -0.87
N PRO A 251 18.74 -7.75 -0.50
CA PRO A 251 19.46 -7.16 0.64
C PRO A 251 19.85 -5.70 0.42
N ASP A 252 20.05 -5.28 -0.82
CA ASP A 252 20.47 -3.93 -1.19
C ASP A 252 19.29 -3.02 -1.58
N ASP A 253 18.08 -3.57 -1.67
CA ASP A 253 16.87 -2.78 -1.95
C ASP A 253 16.37 -2.10 -0.68
N LYS A 254 16.61 -0.79 -0.58
CA LYS A 254 16.13 0.04 0.53
C LYS A 254 14.64 -0.14 0.81
N ARG A 255 13.81 -0.20 -0.24
CA ARG A 255 12.36 -0.33 -0.08
C ARG A 255 11.96 -1.66 0.55
N ALA A 256 12.57 -2.75 0.08
CA ALA A 256 12.36 -4.09 0.64
C ALA A 256 12.79 -4.13 2.12
N GLN A 257 13.95 -3.56 2.45
CA GLN A 257 14.46 -3.51 3.82
C GLN A 257 13.59 -2.62 4.73
N MET A 258 13.12 -1.46 4.27
CA MET A 258 12.22 -0.60 5.04
C MET A 258 10.85 -1.27 5.28
N ASN A 259 10.34 -2.01 4.30
CA ASN A 259 9.12 -2.81 4.48
C ASN A 259 9.32 -3.91 5.54
N LEU A 260 10.47 -4.59 5.51
CA LEU A 260 10.82 -5.58 6.53
C LEU A 260 10.87 -4.95 7.93
N ALA A 261 11.51 -3.78 8.08
CA ALA A 261 11.55 -3.05 9.34
C ALA A 261 10.14 -2.65 9.81
N ALA A 262 9.26 -2.21 8.90
CA ALA A 262 7.88 -1.85 9.23
C ALA A 262 7.07 -3.06 9.75
N VAL A 263 7.23 -4.23 9.12
CA VAL A 263 6.60 -5.48 9.57
C VAL A 263 7.07 -5.86 10.97
N TYR A 264 8.38 -5.77 11.21
CA TYR A 264 8.92 -6.04 12.55
C TYR A 264 8.38 -5.07 13.62
N MET A 265 8.25 -3.77 13.29
CA MET A 265 7.68 -2.79 14.23
C MET A 265 6.23 -3.08 14.55
N GLN A 266 5.42 -3.45 13.56
CA GLN A 266 4.02 -3.78 13.78
C GLN A 266 3.85 -5.06 14.59
N GLY A 267 4.73 -6.05 14.41
CA GLY A 267 4.79 -7.27 15.22
C GLY A 267 5.54 -7.12 16.56
N ASP A 268 5.75 -5.87 17.04
CA ASP A 268 6.46 -5.55 18.30
C ASP A 268 7.89 -6.16 18.40
N GLN A 269 8.53 -6.45 17.25
CA GLN A 269 9.89 -6.97 17.16
C GLN A 269 10.90 -5.82 16.96
N LEU A 270 10.90 -4.86 17.90
CA LEU A 270 11.60 -3.58 17.75
C LEU A 270 13.12 -3.75 17.58
N GLU A 271 13.75 -4.73 18.22
CA GLU A 271 15.18 -4.99 18.07
C GLU A 271 15.54 -5.39 16.63
N LYS A 272 14.70 -6.23 16.00
CA LYS A 272 14.91 -6.63 14.60
C LYS A 272 14.68 -5.44 13.65
N ALA A 273 13.66 -4.63 13.92
CA ALA A 273 13.39 -3.41 13.15
C ALA A 273 14.57 -2.44 13.21
N ALA A 274 15.06 -2.15 14.42
CA ALA A 274 16.22 -1.31 14.63
C ALA A 274 17.46 -1.85 13.90
N ALA A 275 17.70 -3.17 13.95
CA ALA A 275 18.86 -3.78 13.29
C ALA A 275 18.81 -3.63 11.77
N VAL A 276 17.64 -3.74 11.15
CA VAL A 276 17.46 -3.52 9.71
C VAL A 276 17.71 -2.07 9.35
N MET A 277 17.08 -1.14 10.06
CA MET A 277 17.21 0.29 9.79
C MET A 277 18.63 0.82 10.07
N GLU A 278 19.29 0.27 11.10
CA GLU A 278 20.69 0.61 11.40
C GLU A 278 21.64 0.21 10.27
N ARG A 279 21.44 -0.95 9.65
CA ARG A 279 22.21 -1.33 8.46
C ARG A 279 22.03 -0.32 7.32
N LEU A 280 20.80 0.13 7.09
CA LEU A 280 20.50 1.15 6.09
C LEU A 280 21.17 2.50 6.42
N ARG A 281 21.18 2.89 7.72
CA ARG A 281 21.84 4.10 8.20
C ARG A 281 23.36 4.05 7.95
N VAL A 282 24.00 2.96 8.36
CA VAL A 282 25.45 2.75 8.18
C VAL A 282 25.82 2.71 6.69
N ALA A 283 24.96 2.14 5.85
CA ALA A 283 25.14 2.15 4.39
C ALA A 283 24.84 3.52 3.74
N GLY A 284 24.43 4.53 4.52
CA GLY A 284 24.09 5.86 4.00
C GLY A 284 22.81 5.90 3.18
N GLN A 285 21.96 4.89 3.31
CA GLN A 285 20.71 4.77 2.55
C GLN A 285 19.54 5.50 3.21
N LEU A 286 19.59 5.82 4.51
CA LEU A 286 18.60 6.68 5.14
C LEU A 286 18.87 8.14 4.74
N THR A 287 17.95 8.72 3.98
CA THR A 287 18.11 10.06 3.38
C THR A 287 16.94 10.99 3.65
N GLU A 288 15.92 10.51 4.36
CA GLU A 288 14.70 11.26 4.65
C GLU A 288 14.53 11.50 6.15
N ASP A 289 13.97 12.66 6.53
CA ASP A 289 13.67 13.05 7.91
C ASP A 289 12.86 11.96 8.64
N ARG A 290 11.83 11.43 7.99
CA ARG A 290 10.96 10.40 8.57
C ARG A 290 11.70 9.09 8.90
N GLU A 291 12.71 8.72 8.12
CA GLU A 291 13.46 7.48 8.32
C GLU A 291 14.35 7.57 9.56
N TYR A 292 15.02 8.70 9.74
CA TYR A 292 15.77 8.96 10.96
C TYR A 292 14.88 9.05 12.19
N ARG A 293 13.70 9.69 12.07
CA ARG A 293 12.69 9.74 13.15
C ARG A 293 12.22 8.35 13.54
N GLN A 294 11.96 7.51 12.56
CA GLN A 294 11.52 6.14 12.78
C GLN A 294 12.60 5.33 13.51
N LEU A 295 13.86 5.44 13.09
CA LEU A 295 14.96 4.71 13.72
C LEU A 295 15.21 5.17 15.16
N TYR A 296 15.33 6.49 15.41
CA TYR A 296 15.55 6.94 16.78
C TYR A 296 14.35 6.66 17.70
N ALA A 297 13.12 6.76 17.19
CA ALA A 297 11.94 6.42 17.95
C ALA A 297 11.92 4.92 18.30
N THR A 298 12.33 4.06 17.37
CA THR A 298 12.50 2.62 17.66
C THR A 298 13.51 2.39 18.78
N TYR A 299 14.67 3.06 18.75
CA TYR A 299 15.66 2.97 19.83
C TYR A 299 15.17 3.52 21.17
N LEU A 300 14.40 4.63 21.17
CA LEU A 300 13.83 5.18 22.41
C LEU A 300 12.78 4.27 23.06
N ASN A 301 12.16 3.37 22.28
CA ASN A 301 11.23 2.36 22.78
C ASN A 301 11.92 1.05 23.22
N LEU A 302 13.22 0.94 23.00
CA LEU A 302 14.04 -0.19 23.45
C LEU A 302 14.82 0.18 24.71
N ASP A 303 14.66 -0.61 25.77
CA ASP A 303 15.37 -0.37 27.03
C ASP A 303 16.89 -0.43 26.84
N GLY A 304 17.59 0.60 27.33
CA GLY A 304 19.06 0.67 27.26
C GLY A 304 19.63 1.00 25.88
N GLN A 305 18.81 1.49 24.95
CA GLN A 305 19.25 1.91 23.62
C GLN A 305 19.19 3.44 23.42
N GLU A 306 19.04 4.19 24.51
CA GLU A 306 18.90 5.65 24.48
C GLU A 306 20.15 6.33 23.90
N GLU A 307 21.35 5.78 24.15
CA GLU A 307 22.60 6.28 23.58
C GLU A 307 22.60 6.20 22.05
N LYS A 308 22.13 5.08 21.48
CA LYS A 308 21.98 4.95 20.03
C LYS A 308 20.96 5.90 19.46
N ALA A 309 19.85 6.14 20.18
CA ALA A 309 18.89 7.14 19.76
C ALA A 309 19.55 8.53 19.69
N ALA A 310 20.35 8.92 20.69
CA ALA A 310 21.07 10.18 20.71
C ALA A 310 22.07 10.30 19.54
N GLU A 311 22.80 9.21 19.23
CA GLU A 311 23.71 9.17 18.07
C GLU A 311 22.98 9.40 16.75
N VAL A 312 21.86 8.67 16.52
CA VAL A 312 21.05 8.78 15.29
C VAL A 312 20.51 10.20 15.13
N ILE A 313 20.00 10.80 16.20
CA ILE A 313 19.47 12.17 16.16
C ILE A 313 20.59 13.16 15.87
N SER A 314 21.71 13.03 16.56
CA SER A 314 22.87 13.93 16.35
C SER A 314 23.39 13.88 14.93
N GLU A 315 23.59 12.68 14.40
CA GLU A 315 24.01 12.46 13.02
C GLU A 315 22.99 13.05 12.02
N GLY A 316 21.69 12.80 12.24
CA GLY A 316 20.63 13.31 11.36
C GLY A 316 20.58 14.83 11.32
N LEU A 317 20.77 15.49 12.48
CA LEU A 317 20.85 16.95 12.57
C LEU A 317 22.12 17.50 11.92
N GLU A 318 23.28 16.87 12.14
CA GLU A 318 24.56 17.27 11.54
C GLU A 318 24.57 17.14 10.03
N LYS A 319 23.97 16.07 9.50
CA LYS A 319 23.81 15.86 8.05
C LYS A 319 22.72 16.74 7.42
N GLY A 320 21.91 17.43 8.23
CA GLY A 320 20.78 18.22 7.76
C GLY A 320 19.63 17.38 7.21
N VAL A 321 19.60 16.08 7.49
CA VAL A 321 18.49 15.17 7.13
C VAL A 321 17.33 15.34 8.10
N LEU A 322 17.61 15.38 9.41
CA LEU A 322 16.62 15.73 10.42
C LEU A 322 16.42 17.24 10.47
N LYS A 323 15.16 17.66 10.52
CA LYS A 323 14.80 19.06 10.75
C LYS A 323 15.17 19.46 12.18
N PRO A 324 15.81 20.65 12.36
CA PRO A 324 16.13 21.19 13.67
C PRO A 324 14.88 21.82 14.31
N ASP A 325 13.89 20.99 14.63
CA ASP A 325 12.61 21.40 15.22
C ASP A 325 12.50 20.98 16.69
N HIS A 326 11.42 21.38 17.35
CA HIS A 326 11.11 21.04 18.73
C HIS A 326 11.20 19.55 18.99
N GLN A 327 10.57 18.73 18.13
CA GLN A 327 10.51 17.28 18.31
C GLN A 327 11.88 16.62 18.28
N SER A 328 12.73 17.03 17.31
CA SER A 328 14.08 16.47 17.19
C SER A 328 14.97 16.83 18.38
N TYR A 329 14.96 18.10 18.81
CA TYR A 329 15.74 18.51 19.98
C TYR A 329 15.22 17.96 21.29
N LEU A 330 13.91 17.82 21.47
CA LEU A 330 13.31 17.22 22.65
C LEU A 330 13.67 15.73 22.75
N ALA A 331 13.55 15.00 21.63
CA ALA A 331 13.96 13.59 21.58
C ALA A 331 15.46 13.42 21.88
N GLN A 332 16.31 14.32 21.35
CA GLN A 332 17.75 14.34 21.65
C GLN A 332 18.02 14.57 23.14
N ALA A 333 17.32 15.54 23.73
CA ALA A 333 17.46 15.86 25.14
C ALA A 333 17.06 14.69 26.05
N GLN A 334 15.97 14.02 25.72
CA GLN A 334 15.50 12.83 26.45
C GLN A 334 16.46 11.65 26.28
N ALA A 335 16.94 11.40 25.06
CA ALA A 335 17.91 10.35 24.79
C ALA A 335 19.19 10.53 25.60
N TYR A 336 19.75 11.75 25.63
CA TYR A 336 20.91 12.06 26.47
C TYR A 336 20.61 11.96 27.97
N TYR A 337 19.43 12.44 28.41
CA TYR A 337 19.07 12.37 29.82
C TYR A 337 18.96 10.93 30.33
N PHE A 338 18.27 10.07 29.59
CA PHE A 338 18.06 8.67 29.99
C PHE A 338 19.31 7.80 29.80
N SER A 339 20.29 8.23 28.98
CA SER A 339 21.63 7.62 28.90
C SER A 339 22.65 8.22 29.84
N ASP A 340 22.22 8.98 30.87
CA ASP A 340 23.04 9.63 31.89
C ASP A 340 24.05 10.67 31.34
N GLN A 341 23.78 11.17 30.13
CA GLN A 341 24.59 12.22 29.49
C GLN A 341 24.00 13.61 29.80
N ILE A 342 24.05 14.03 31.04
CA ILE A 342 23.29 15.18 31.55
C ILE A 342 23.71 16.53 30.91
N ALA A 343 25.00 16.76 30.71
CA ALA A 343 25.46 18.02 30.12
C ALA A 343 24.96 18.19 28.66
N PRO A 344 25.09 17.21 27.75
CA PRO A 344 24.45 17.24 26.44
C PRO A 344 22.91 17.35 26.50
N ALA A 345 22.26 16.69 27.47
CA ALA A 345 20.80 16.79 27.65
C ALA A 345 20.36 18.23 27.92
N ILE A 346 21.05 18.96 28.82
CA ILE A 346 20.77 20.36 29.12
C ILE A 346 20.87 21.22 27.86
N GLU A 347 21.93 21.04 27.06
CA GLU A 347 22.12 21.82 25.85
C GLU A 347 21.05 21.51 24.78
N ALA A 348 20.62 20.27 24.65
CA ALA A 348 19.53 19.89 23.76
C ALA A 348 18.18 20.44 24.24
N TYR A 349 17.88 20.40 25.56
CA TYR A 349 16.70 21.05 26.15
C TYR A 349 16.70 22.55 25.91
N LYS A 350 17.84 23.25 26.03
CA LYS A 350 17.95 24.68 25.73
C LYS A 350 17.60 25.01 24.27
N LYS A 351 17.88 24.11 23.34
CA LYS A 351 17.50 24.24 21.92
C LYS A 351 16.01 23.94 21.71
N ALA A 352 15.48 22.93 22.39
CA ALA A 352 14.09 22.53 22.25
C ALA A 352 13.09 23.51 22.88
N ALA A 353 13.40 24.01 24.09
CA ALA A 353 12.48 24.80 24.90
C ALA A 353 11.96 26.09 24.25
N PRO A 354 12.75 26.88 23.50
CA PRO A 354 12.23 28.03 22.77
C PRO A 354 11.22 27.68 21.67
N LEU A 355 11.31 26.46 21.11
CA LEU A 355 10.48 25.96 20.03
C LEU A 355 9.19 25.25 20.52
N ASP A 356 9.07 25.04 21.82
CA ASP A 356 7.89 24.47 22.46
C ASP A 356 6.71 25.46 22.46
N ASP A 357 5.50 25.00 22.32
CA ASP A 357 4.30 25.83 22.28
C ASP A 357 3.71 26.11 23.67
N ASN A 358 4.01 25.27 24.69
CA ASN A 358 3.31 25.29 25.99
C ASN A 358 4.22 25.40 27.23
N GLY A 359 5.52 25.50 27.10
CA GLY A 359 6.45 25.66 28.21
C GLY A 359 6.84 24.38 28.97
N GLU A 360 6.31 23.20 28.63
CA GLU A 360 6.63 21.94 29.29
C GLU A 360 8.12 21.57 29.14
N THR A 361 8.70 21.88 27.97
CA THR A 361 10.14 21.63 27.75
C THR A 361 11.02 22.52 28.63
N TYR A 362 10.63 23.78 28.89
CA TYR A 362 11.32 24.61 29.86
C TYR A 362 11.20 24.06 31.28
N LEU A 363 10.04 23.48 31.65
CA LEU A 363 9.87 22.85 32.94
C LEU A 363 10.76 21.61 33.08
N ASN A 364 10.90 20.81 32.03
CA ASN A 364 11.80 19.65 32.02
C ASN A 364 13.28 20.11 32.14
N LEU A 365 13.67 21.16 31.43
CA LEU A 365 14.98 21.79 31.58
C LEU A 365 15.22 22.25 33.04
N ALA A 366 14.23 22.89 33.64
CA ALA A 366 14.32 23.36 35.02
C ALA A 366 14.52 22.20 36.01
N LYS A 367 13.84 21.08 35.82
CA LYS A 367 13.97 19.86 36.63
C LYS A 367 15.38 19.28 36.54
N VAL A 368 15.92 19.15 35.33
CA VAL A 368 17.27 18.63 35.09
C VAL A 368 18.30 19.56 35.72
N LEU A 369 18.20 20.87 35.53
CA LEU A 369 19.09 21.85 36.14
C LEU A 369 19.04 21.81 37.67
N TRP A 370 17.85 21.62 38.26
CA TRP A 370 17.71 21.44 39.71
C TRP A 370 18.38 20.17 40.21
N GLN A 371 18.27 19.05 39.50
CA GLN A 371 18.98 17.81 39.83
C GLN A 371 20.49 17.99 39.90
N GLU A 372 21.02 18.82 39.01
CA GLU A 372 22.44 19.16 38.94
C GLU A 372 22.89 20.31 39.89
N ASP A 373 22.03 20.69 40.83
CA ASP A 373 22.28 21.79 41.77
C ASP A 373 22.51 23.17 41.09
N ARG A 374 22.15 23.32 39.81
CA ARG A 374 22.23 24.57 39.04
C ARG A 374 21.01 25.45 39.33
N ILE A 375 20.84 25.82 40.62
CA ILE A 375 19.59 26.42 41.13
C ILE A 375 19.20 27.73 40.44
N ALA A 376 20.18 28.60 40.15
CA ALA A 376 19.89 29.87 39.47
C ALA A 376 19.32 29.68 38.06
N GLU A 377 19.90 28.78 37.31
CA GLU A 377 19.43 28.43 35.95
C GLU A 377 18.09 27.66 36.00
N ALA A 378 17.91 26.77 36.96
CA ALA A 378 16.64 26.06 37.15
C ALA A 378 15.47 27.03 37.40
N LYS A 379 15.67 28.04 38.25
CA LYS A 379 14.66 29.09 38.51
C LYS A 379 14.33 29.91 37.26
N GLU A 380 15.34 30.22 36.47
CA GLU A 380 15.12 30.98 35.23
C GLU A 380 14.33 30.14 34.21
N ALA A 381 14.71 28.89 34.01
CA ALA A 381 13.95 27.99 33.15
C ALA A 381 12.51 27.78 33.63
N ALA A 382 12.29 27.67 34.95
CA ALA A 382 10.93 27.57 35.53
C ALA A 382 10.08 28.84 35.30
N ARG A 383 10.69 30.04 35.31
CA ARG A 383 10.00 31.28 34.96
C ARG A 383 9.62 31.32 33.48
N GLN A 384 10.55 30.89 32.61
CA GLN A 384 10.29 30.80 31.16
C GLN A 384 9.14 29.80 30.87
N ALA A 385 9.13 28.66 31.57
CA ALA A 385 8.05 27.68 31.47
C ALA A 385 6.67 28.32 31.76
N LYS A 386 6.57 29.07 32.84
CA LYS A 386 5.33 29.79 33.22
C LYS A 386 4.95 30.87 32.18
N THR A 387 5.92 31.59 31.67
CA THR A 387 5.67 32.65 30.67
C THR A 387 5.16 32.05 29.35
N LYS A 388 5.60 30.86 29.00
CA LYS A 388 5.14 30.13 27.81
C LYS A 388 3.74 29.52 27.95
N GLY A 389 3.17 29.42 29.16
CA GLY A 389 1.79 29.01 29.38
C GLY A 389 1.63 27.55 29.81
N LEU A 390 2.28 27.18 30.92
CA LEU A 390 2.07 25.86 31.54
C LEU A 390 0.64 25.66 31.97
N ASP A 391 0.05 24.52 31.68
CA ASP A 391 -1.27 24.13 32.19
C ASP A 391 -1.27 23.94 33.72
N SER A 392 -0.16 23.47 34.28
CA SER A 392 0.01 23.26 35.72
C SER A 392 1.31 23.89 36.23
N PRO A 393 1.29 25.14 36.74
CA PRO A 393 2.53 25.83 37.14
C PRO A 393 3.09 25.39 38.51
N LYS A 394 2.44 24.45 39.21
CA LYS A 394 2.80 24.07 40.59
C LYS A 394 4.28 23.63 40.74
N GLU A 395 4.77 22.82 39.83
CA GLU A 395 6.17 22.35 39.89
C GLU A 395 7.15 23.48 39.56
N ALA A 396 6.81 24.34 38.61
CA ALA A 396 7.59 25.54 38.30
C ALA A 396 7.66 26.48 39.51
N ASP A 397 6.55 26.70 40.22
CA ASP A 397 6.51 27.50 41.43
C ASP A 397 7.37 26.92 42.55
N GLN A 398 7.40 25.62 42.73
CA GLN A 398 8.30 24.92 43.67
C GLN A 398 9.76 25.19 43.36
N ILE A 399 10.15 25.08 42.07
CA ILE A 399 11.52 25.31 41.63
C ILE A 399 11.91 26.79 41.84
N ILE A 400 11.02 27.75 41.54
CA ILE A 400 11.27 29.17 41.73
C ILE A 400 11.45 29.53 43.23
N ALA A 401 10.73 28.81 44.12
CA ALA A 401 10.79 29.02 45.57
C ALA A 401 12.02 28.38 46.28
N LEU A 402 12.85 27.59 45.57
CA LEU A 402 14.02 26.98 46.18
C LEU A 402 14.93 28.02 46.83
N GLN A 403 15.48 27.68 48.02
CA GLN A 403 16.51 28.50 48.68
C GLN A 403 17.87 28.15 48.06
N GLY A 404 18.59 29.09 47.59
CA GLY A 404 19.91 28.94 47.00
C GLY A 404 20.29 30.12 46.14
N ASN A 405 21.53 30.48 46.25
CA ASN A 405 22.12 31.61 45.48
C ASN A 405 22.34 31.22 44.01
#